data_241a27cfa8730cb1d340b515c6a23558
#
_entry.id   241a27cfa8730cb1d340b515c6a23558
#
_cell.length_a   1.000
_cell.length_b   1.000
_cell.length_c   1.000
_cell.angle_alpha   90.00
_cell.angle_beta   90.00
_cell.angle_gamma   90.00
#
_symmetry.space_group_name_H-M   'P 1'
#
loop_
_entity.id
_entity.type
_entity.pdbx_description
1 polymer ?
#
loop_
_entity_poly.entity_id
_entity_poly.type
_entity_poly.pdbx_seq_one_letter_code
_entity_poly.pdbx_strand_id
1 'polypeptide(L)'
;MNNSQIIKSCVTFKQVASEDLFYKSIEKDLVEAGTNAKTLWNLLYGENTRSSSPRLWAISVEGQLMGYVITIDFYPATYITCLQINEAHRGEGFGSMLLKHICNDPNRTYVLISDVAMSDSEQLSICVRRKMFYLKNGFRTAPVKWHSEYHS
;
A
#
# COMPACT_ATOMS: atom_id res chain seq x y z
N MET A 1 -0.14 15.33 -27.19
CA MET A 1 -0.07 14.58 -25.92
C MET A 1 -0.79 13.25 -26.08
N ASN A 2 -0.12 12.16 -25.70
CA ASN A 2 -0.82 10.88 -25.67
C ASN A 2 -1.65 10.77 -24.36
N ASN A 3 -2.62 9.86 -24.34
CA ASN A 3 -3.52 9.68 -23.21
C ASN A 3 -2.79 9.43 -21.89
N SER A 4 -1.63 8.78 -21.89
CA SER A 4 -0.86 8.49 -20.70
C SER A 4 -0.24 9.75 -20.05
N GLN A 5 0.09 10.77 -20.83
CA GLN A 5 0.59 12.06 -20.31
C GLN A 5 -0.53 12.90 -19.72
N ILE A 6 -1.73 12.86 -20.31
CA ILE A 6 -2.93 13.54 -19.79
C ILE A 6 -3.33 12.94 -18.45
N ILE A 7 -3.33 11.61 -18.32
CA ILE A 7 -3.65 10.91 -17.07
C ILE A 7 -2.65 11.27 -15.96
N LYS A 8 -1.35 11.32 -16.26
CA LYS A 8 -0.31 11.69 -15.28
C LYS A 8 -0.44 13.12 -14.77
N SER A 9 -0.93 14.06 -15.57
CA SER A 9 -1.12 15.45 -15.16
C SER A 9 -2.31 15.68 -14.22
N CYS A 10 -3.26 14.72 -14.18
CA CYS A 10 -4.49 14.80 -13.35
C CYS A 10 -4.43 13.95 -12.08
N VAL A 11 -3.28 13.33 -11.79
CA VAL A 11 -3.11 12.48 -10.61
C VAL A 11 -2.96 13.32 -9.35
N THR A 12 -3.73 12.97 -8.33
CA THR A 12 -3.67 13.59 -7.01
C THR A 12 -3.32 12.55 -5.96
N PHE A 13 -2.43 12.92 -5.04
CA PHE A 13 -2.09 12.13 -3.85
C PHE A 13 -2.61 12.87 -2.63
N LYS A 14 -3.27 12.16 -1.72
CA LYS A 14 -3.69 12.78 -0.48
C LYS A 14 -3.68 11.80 0.69
N GLN A 15 -3.42 12.32 1.87
CA GLN A 15 -3.62 11.59 3.12
C GLN A 15 -5.11 11.59 3.42
N VAL A 16 -5.67 10.40 3.64
CA VAL A 16 -7.10 10.21 3.87
C VAL A 16 -7.41 10.35 5.36
N ALA A 17 -8.31 11.26 5.70
CA ALA A 17 -8.86 11.41 7.03
C ALA A 17 -10.19 10.66 7.16
N SER A 18 -10.67 10.45 8.39
CA SER A 18 -11.90 9.69 8.65
C SER A 18 -13.17 10.32 8.04
N GLU A 19 -13.18 11.63 7.82
CA GLU A 19 -14.26 12.38 7.18
C GLU A 19 -14.14 12.50 5.66
N ASP A 20 -13.08 11.93 5.07
CA ASP A 20 -12.84 11.98 3.64
C ASP A 20 -13.83 11.12 2.86
N LEU A 21 -14.15 11.54 1.62
CA LEU A 21 -15.04 10.80 0.74
C LEU A 21 -14.56 9.39 0.41
N PHE A 22 -13.25 9.16 0.39
CA PHE A 22 -12.67 7.85 0.12
C PHE A 22 -12.71 6.90 1.32
N TYR A 23 -12.96 7.43 2.53
CA TYR A 23 -12.92 6.67 3.77
C TYR A 23 -13.80 5.41 3.72
N LYS A 24 -15.06 5.53 3.36
CA LYS A 24 -16.03 4.41 3.35
C LYS A 24 -15.65 3.32 2.35
N SER A 25 -15.16 3.73 1.19
CA SER A 25 -14.74 2.80 0.14
C SER A 25 -13.53 1.98 0.57
N ILE A 26 -12.53 2.64 1.14
CA ILE A 26 -11.31 1.99 1.64
C ILE A 26 -11.61 1.13 2.86
N GLU A 27 -12.46 1.59 3.78
CA GLU A 27 -12.90 0.82 4.94
C GLU A 27 -13.54 -0.50 4.51
N LYS A 28 -14.41 -0.46 3.53
CA LYS A 28 -15.06 -1.65 2.98
C LYS A 28 -14.02 -2.66 2.45
N ASP A 29 -13.09 -2.19 1.63
CA ASP A 29 -12.03 -3.03 1.10
C ASP A 29 -11.17 -3.67 2.20
N LEU A 30 -10.78 -2.90 3.20
CA LEU A 30 -9.97 -3.37 4.32
C LEU A 30 -10.70 -4.40 5.18
N VAL A 31 -11.98 -4.20 5.42
CA VAL A 31 -12.82 -5.15 6.16
C VAL A 31 -13.01 -6.44 5.38
N GLU A 32 -13.22 -6.37 4.08
CA GLU A 32 -13.33 -7.55 3.20
C GLU A 32 -12.02 -8.31 3.08
N ALA A 33 -10.88 -7.64 3.20
CA ALA A 33 -9.55 -8.26 3.15
C ALA A 33 -9.19 -9.09 4.40
N GLY A 34 -9.97 -9.00 5.48
CA GLY A 34 -9.84 -9.85 6.67
C GLY A 34 -9.47 -9.11 7.97
N THR A 35 -9.26 -9.88 9.03
CA THR A 35 -9.05 -9.36 10.39
C THR A 35 -7.84 -8.45 10.55
N ASN A 36 -6.75 -8.70 9.85
CA ASN A 36 -5.53 -7.88 9.94
C ASN A 36 -5.76 -6.48 9.41
N ALA A 37 -6.50 -6.36 8.32
CA ALA A 37 -6.88 -5.06 7.75
C ALA A 37 -7.79 -4.28 8.70
N LYS A 38 -8.73 -4.94 9.37
CA LYS A 38 -9.59 -4.33 10.38
C LYS A 38 -8.77 -3.84 11.59
N THR A 39 -7.80 -4.61 12.04
CA THR A 39 -6.89 -4.19 13.13
C THR A 39 -6.10 -2.95 12.74
N LEU A 40 -5.54 -2.92 11.54
CA LEU A 40 -4.84 -1.75 10.99
C LEU A 40 -5.75 -0.54 10.91
N TRP A 41 -6.97 -0.74 10.45
CA TRP A 41 -7.96 0.32 10.36
C TRP A 41 -8.29 0.92 11.73
N ASN A 42 -8.49 0.07 12.73
CA ASN A 42 -8.71 0.52 14.11
C ASN A 42 -7.50 1.27 14.67
N LEU A 43 -6.29 0.86 14.29
CA LEU A 43 -5.06 1.54 14.68
C LEU A 43 -4.96 2.93 14.04
N LEU A 44 -5.38 3.07 12.80
CA LEU A 44 -5.36 4.34 12.06
C LEU A 44 -6.34 5.38 12.63
N TYR A 45 -7.53 4.93 13.00
CA TYR A 45 -8.65 5.80 13.34
C TYR A 45 -9.28 5.52 14.71
N GLY A 46 -8.72 4.57 15.46
CA GLY A 46 -9.19 4.23 16.79
C GLY A 46 -8.84 5.28 17.83
N GLU A 47 -9.59 5.29 18.94
CA GLU A 47 -9.44 6.27 20.02
C GLU A 47 -8.08 6.21 20.75
N ASN A 48 -7.32 5.15 20.58
CA ASN A 48 -6.05 4.89 21.26
C ASN A 48 -4.82 5.07 20.35
N THR A 49 -4.90 5.91 19.32
CA THR A 49 -3.75 6.20 18.46
C THR A 49 -2.68 6.98 19.22
N ARG A 50 -1.77 6.26 19.88
CA ARG A 50 -0.57 6.89 20.44
C ARG A 50 0.50 7.09 19.37
N SER A 51 0.80 8.35 19.11
CA SER A 51 2.09 8.95 18.68
C SER A 51 2.95 8.33 17.59
N SER A 52 2.80 7.14 17.14
CA SER A 52 3.42 6.66 15.92
C SER A 52 2.39 6.74 14.82
N SER A 53 2.74 7.23 13.73
CA SER A 53 1.96 7.80 12.67
C SER A 53 1.54 6.80 11.60
N PRO A 54 0.58 5.90 11.85
CA PRO A 54 -0.04 5.21 10.75
C PRO A 54 -0.78 6.23 9.88
N ARG A 55 -0.54 6.16 8.58
CA ARG A 55 -1.13 7.07 7.61
C ARG A 55 -1.72 6.29 6.46
N LEU A 56 -2.89 6.72 6.04
CA LEU A 56 -3.55 6.20 4.85
C LEU A 56 -3.39 7.21 3.70
N TRP A 57 -2.78 6.77 2.61
CA TRP A 57 -2.58 7.57 1.42
C TRP A 57 -3.41 7.04 0.27
N ALA A 58 -4.03 7.93 -0.46
CA ALA A 58 -4.80 7.61 -1.66
C ALA A 58 -4.20 8.28 -2.90
N ILE A 59 -4.29 7.57 -4.01
CA ILE A 59 -4.04 8.10 -5.36
C ILE A 59 -5.38 8.18 -6.09
N SER A 60 -5.68 9.32 -6.67
CA SER A 60 -6.93 9.57 -7.39
C SER A 60 -6.67 10.30 -8.71
N VAL A 61 -7.58 10.13 -9.65
CA VAL A 61 -7.60 10.81 -10.93
C VAL A 61 -8.98 11.44 -11.09
N GLU A 62 -9.03 12.77 -11.24
CA GLU A 62 -10.28 13.52 -11.41
C GLU A 62 -11.35 13.18 -10.35
N GLY A 63 -10.91 13.05 -9.09
CA GLY A 63 -11.80 12.71 -7.98
C GLY A 63 -12.17 11.25 -7.85
N GLN A 64 -11.68 10.38 -8.74
CA GLN A 64 -11.90 8.94 -8.67
C GLN A 64 -10.73 8.23 -7.99
N LEU A 65 -11.02 7.44 -6.97
CA LEU A 65 -10.02 6.65 -6.25
C LEU A 65 -9.45 5.55 -7.15
N MET A 66 -8.13 5.57 -7.35
CA MET A 66 -7.39 4.53 -8.11
C MET A 66 -6.77 3.49 -7.19
N GLY A 67 -6.38 3.88 -6.00
CA GLY A 67 -5.77 2.97 -5.03
C GLY A 67 -5.38 3.66 -3.74
N TYR A 68 -4.85 2.87 -2.82
CA TYR A 68 -4.41 3.37 -1.52
C TYR A 68 -3.27 2.53 -0.97
N VAL A 69 -2.60 3.08 0.04
CA VAL A 69 -1.53 2.41 0.79
C VAL A 69 -1.55 2.89 2.24
N ILE A 70 -1.22 2.00 3.15
CA ILE A 70 -1.02 2.34 4.56
C ILE A 70 0.48 2.32 4.86
N THR A 71 0.96 3.38 5.52
CA THR A 71 2.34 3.48 6.01
C THR A 71 2.34 3.65 7.53
N ILE A 72 3.31 3.04 8.19
CA ILE A 72 3.52 3.18 9.63
C ILE A 72 4.95 3.63 9.85
N ASP A 73 5.12 4.81 10.44
CA ASP A 73 6.44 5.39 10.68
C ASP A 73 7.04 4.89 11.98
N PHE A 74 8.25 4.33 11.88
CA PHE A 74 9.12 3.96 12.99
C PHE A 74 10.50 4.57 12.73
N TYR A 75 10.64 5.87 12.87
CA TYR A 75 11.88 6.55 12.51
C TYR A 75 13.13 5.78 12.99
N PRO A 76 14.14 5.51 12.16
CA PRO A 76 14.34 6.02 10.78
C PRO A 76 13.69 5.19 9.66
N ALA A 77 12.81 4.26 9.99
CA ALA A 77 12.14 3.39 9.01
C ALA A 77 10.65 3.73 8.85
N THR A 78 10.11 3.40 7.70
CA THR A 78 8.67 3.39 7.41
C THR A 78 8.27 2.00 6.90
N TYR A 79 7.30 1.39 7.55
CA TYR A 79 6.69 0.14 7.12
C TYR A 79 5.54 0.42 6.16
N ILE A 80 5.58 -0.20 4.99
CA ILE A 80 4.57 -0.09 3.94
C ILE A 80 3.69 -1.34 3.99
N THR A 81 2.39 -1.16 4.10
CA THR A 81 1.44 -2.26 4.14
C THR A 81 0.16 -1.92 3.39
N CYS A 82 -0.63 -2.92 3.05
CA CYS A 82 -1.94 -2.76 2.41
C CYS A 82 -1.93 -1.91 1.14
N LEU A 83 -0.90 -2.04 0.30
CA LEU A 83 -0.92 -1.41 -1.03
C LEU A 83 -1.94 -2.10 -1.93
N GLN A 84 -2.93 -1.37 -2.37
CA GLN A 84 -4.01 -1.88 -3.22
C GLN A 84 -4.37 -0.89 -4.33
N ILE A 85 -4.39 -1.37 -5.56
CA ILE A 85 -4.87 -0.63 -6.72
C ILE A 85 -6.18 -1.27 -7.18
N ASN A 86 -7.17 -0.44 -7.55
CA ASN A 86 -8.43 -0.91 -8.11
C ASN A 86 -8.17 -1.87 -9.27
N GLU A 87 -8.87 -3.00 -9.26
CA GLU A 87 -8.68 -4.05 -10.25
C GLU A 87 -8.79 -3.54 -11.69
N ALA A 88 -9.77 -2.68 -11.96
CA ALA A 88 -9.99 -2.09 -13.28
C ALA A 88 -8.83 -1.20 -13.77
N HIS A 89 -7.94 -0.76 -12.87
CA HIS A 89 -6.84 0.17 -13.18
C HIS A 89 -5.46 -0.42 -12.90
N ARG A 90 -5.37 -1.73 -12.68
CA ARG A 90 -4.08 -2.42 -12.52
C ARG A 90 -3.31 -2.45 -13.84
N GLY A 91 -1.99 -2.35 -13.74
CA GLY A 91 -1.11 -2.32 -14.91
C GLY A 91 -0.97 -0.94 -15.57
N GLU A 92 -1.62 0.09 -15.03
CA GLU A 92 -1.55 1.47 -15.57
C GLU A 92 -0.47 2.34 -14.88
N GLY A 93 0.28 1.78 -13.93
CA GLY A 93 1.39 2.46 -13.25
C GLY A 93 1.03 3.20 -11.98
N PHE A 94 -0.21 3.15 -11.50
CA PHE A 94 -0.65 3.86 -10.30
C PHE A 94 0.05 3.38 -9.03
N GLY A 95 0.31 2.08 -8.90
CA GLY A 95 1.05 1.51 -7.77
C GLY A 95 2.48 2.05 -7.70
N SER A 96 3.17 2.14 -8.83
CA SER A 96 4.51 2.70 -8.91
C SER A 96 4.52 4.20 -8.58
N MET A 97 3.53 4.95 -9.05
CA MET A 97 3.39 6.37 -8.72
C MET A 97 3.16 6.58 -7.22
N LEU A 98 2.31 5.76 -6.62
CA LEU A 98 2.01 5.83 -5.18
C LEU A 98 3.24 5.50 -4.33
N LEU A 99 3.98 4.43 -4.67
CA LEU A 99 5.23 4.09 -4.00
C LEU A 99 6.27 5.20 -4.12
N LYS A 100 6.43 5.79 -5.30
CA LYS A 100 7.36 6.90 -5.50
C LYS A 100 6.98 8.11 -4.66
N HIS A 101 5.70 8.38 -4.50
CA HIS A 101 5.21 9.49 -3.69
C HIS A 101 5.53 9.29 -2.20
N ILE A 102 5.30 8.10 -1.65
CA ILE A 102 5.54 7.81 -0.23
C ILE A 102 7.01 7.55 0.11
N CYS A 103 7.80 7.03 -0.82
CA CYS A 103 9.22 6.73 -0.64
C CYS A 103 10.10 7.91 -1.09
N ASN A 104 9.84 9.10 -0.59
CA ASN A 104 10.47 10.33 -1.07
C ASN A 104 11.57 10.90 -0.17
N ASP A 105 11.83 10.30 0.99
CA ASP A 105 12.86 10.75 1.92
C ASP A 105 14.12 9.87 1.80
N PRO A 106 15.26 10.43 1.29
CA PRO A 106 16.49 9.66 1.11
C PRO A 106 17.14 9.24 2.42
N ASN A 107 16.76 9.84 3.55
CA ASN A 107 17.30 9.54 4.87
C ASN A 107 16.46 8.48 5.63
N ARG A 108 15.43 7.94 4.99
CA ARG A 108 14.52 7.00 5.59
C ARG A 108 14.63 5.63 4.90
N THR A 109 14.54 4.57 5.68
CA THR A 109 14.46 3.20 5.16
C THR A 109 13.00 2.78 5.04
N TYR A 110 12.62 2.31 3.87
CA TYR A 110 11.28 1.81 3.61
C TYR A 110 11.29 0.28 3.59
N VAL A 111 10.42 -0.33 4.38
CA VAL A 111 10.36 -1.78 4.59
C VAL A 111 8.97 -2.28 4.27
N LEU A 112 8.88 -3.41 3.62
CA LEU A 112 7.64 -4.14 3.41
C LEU A 112 7.86 -5.64 3.57
N ILE A 113 6.79 -6.35 3.86
CA ILE A 113 6.80 -7.81 3.93
C ILE A 113 5.99 -8.34 2.76
N SER A 114 6.61 -9.18 1.95
CA SER A 114 5.95 -9.89 0.86
C SER A 114 5.83 -11.37 1.23
N ASP A 115 4.67 -11.94 0.95
CA ASP A 115 4.42 -13.35 1.24
C ASP A 115 5.38 -14.26 0.46
N VAL A 116 5.84 -15.30 1.13
CA VAL A 116 6.61 -16.37 0.47
C VAL A 116 5.63 -17.21 -0.36
N ALA A 117 6.00 -17.48 -1.60
CA ALA A 117 5.21 -18.29 -2.51
C ALA A 117 4.95 -19.69 -1.92
N MET A 118 3.68 -19.99 -1.67
CA MET A 118 3.21 -21.34 -1.36
C MET A 118 3.14 -22.16 -2.66
N SER A 119 3.15 -23.47 -2.54
CA SER A 119 3.20 -24.41 -3.67
C SER A 119 1.96 -24.46 -4.58
N ASP A 120 0.95 -23.61 -4.33
CA ASP A 120 -0.21 -23.45 -5.19
C ASP A 120 0.15 -22.56 -6.38
N SER A 121 -0.09 -23.02 -7.61
CA SER A 121 0.31 -22.34 -8.84
C SER A 121 -0.33 -20.96 -9.03
N GLU A 122 -1.54 -20.75 -8.57
CA GLU A 122 -2.26 -19.48 -8.69
C GLU A 122 -1.72 -18.44 -7.71
N GLN A 123 -1.53 -18.81 -6.46
CA GLN A 123 -0.91 -17.97 -5.43
C GLN A 123 0.56 -17.69 -5.74
N LEU A 124 1.28 -18.68 -6.28
CA LEU A 124 2.66 -18.50 -6.74
C LEU A 124 2.77 -17.38 -7.78
N SER A 125 1.87 -17.38 -8.77
CA SER A 125 1.83 -16.34 -9.82
C SER A 125 1.61 -14.95 -9.24
N ILE A 126 0.72 -14.80 -8.27
CA ILE A 126 0.44 -13.52 -7.59
C ILE A 126 1.64 -13.06 -6.77
N CYS A 127 2.27 -13.95 -5.99
CA CYS A 127 3.45 -13.63 -5.19
C CYS A 127 4.64 -13.21 -6.06
N VAL A 128 4.87 -13.90 -7.18
CA VAL A 128 5.93 -13.56 -8.13
C VAL A 128 5.70 -12.18 -8.74
N ARG A 129 4.48 -11.88 -9.16
CA ARG A 129 4.14 -10.55 -9.72
C ARG A 129 4.33 -9.43 -8.71
N ARG A 130 3.94 -9.62 -7.44
CA ARG A 130 4.18 -8.66 -6.36
C ARG A 130 5.67 -8.44 -6.14
N LYS A 131 6.44 -9.50 -6.04
CA LYS A 131 7.90 -9.41 -5.87
C LYS A 131 8.55 -8.65 -7.01
N MET A 132 8.19 -8.97 -8.26
CA MET A 132 8.71 -8.28 -9.44
C MET A 132 8.33 -6.80 -9.44
N PHE A 133 7.11 -6.46 -9.03
CA PHE A 133 6.65 -5.09 -8.90
C PHE A 133 7.51 -4.30 -7.89
N TYR A 134 7.78 -4.85 -6.72
CA TYR A 134 8.62 -4.18 -5.72
C TYR A 134 10.07 -4.06 -6.17
N LEU A 135 10.64 -5.10 -6.77
CA LEU A 135 12.00 -5.05 -7.32
C LEU A 135 12.14 -3.98 -8.42
N LYS A 136 11.15 -3.88 -9.29
CA LYS A 136 11.09 -2.84 -10.34
C LYS A 136 11.05 -1.43 -9.74
N ASN A 137 10.46 -1.26 -8.57
CA ASN A 137 10.37 0.02 -7.87
C ASN A 137 11.54 0.27 -6.90
N GLY A 138 12.64 -0.47 -7.02
CA GLY A 138 13.88 -0.22 -6.30
C GLY A 138 14.03 -0.93 -4.96
N PHE A 139 13.07 -1.77 -4.57
CA PHE A 139 13.19 -2.59 -3.37
C PHE A 139 14.14 -3.75 -3.61
N ARG A 140 14.80 -4.20 -2.55
CA ARG A 140 15.69 -5.35 -2.56
C ARG A 140 15.27 -6.33 -1.48
N THR A 141 15.45 -7.62 -1.73
CA THR A 141 15.20 -8.65 -0.73
C THR A 141 16.24 -8.57 0.37
N ALA A 142 15.81 -8.44 1.62
CA ALA A 142 16.68 -8.50 2.76
C ALA A 142 17.11 -9.97 3.02
N PRO A 143 18.33 -10.21 3.53
CA PRO A 143 18.80 -11.56 3.84
C PRO A 143 18.19 -12.17 5.11
N VAL A 144 17.01 -11.71 5.49
CA VAL A 144 16.28 -12.13 6.70
C VAL A 144 14.89 -12.62 6.30
N LYS A 145 14.52 -13.79 6.80
CA LYS A 145 13.15 -14.31 6.67
C LYS A 145 12.39 -13.99 7.95
N TRP A 146 11.23 -13.35 7.78
CA TRP A 146 10.30 -13.15 8.89
C TRP A 146 9.48 -14.42 9.10
N HIS A 147 9.50 -14.94 10.32
CA HIS A 147 8.62 -16.02 10.73
C HIS A 147 7.63 -15.45 11.74
N SER A 148 6.35 -15.41 11.41
CA SER A 148 5.34 -15.08 12.39
C SER A 148 5.06 -16.33 13.26
N GLU A 149 5.08 -16.16 14.56
CA GLU A 149 4.77 -17.24 15.50
C GLU A 149 3.28 -17.65 15.52
N TYR A 150 2.47 -16.99 14.68
CA TYR A 150 1.01 -17.15 14.61
C TYR A 150 0.50 -18.00 13.46
N HIS A 151 1.33 -18.85 12.91
CA HIS A 151 0.86 -19.91 12.00
C HIS A 151 0.64 -21.19 12.79
N SER A 152 -0.48 -21.25 13.43
CA SER A 152 -1.07 -22.51 13.87
C SER A 152 -1.95 -23.07 12.74
#